data_f0fad00325152b62c8776cbe8a5e29ce
#
_entry.id   f0fad00325152b62c8776cbe8a5e29ce
#
_cell.length_a   1.000
_cell.length_b   1.000
_cell.length_c   1.000
_cell.angle_alpha   90.00
_cell.angle_beta   90.00
_cell.angle_gamma   90.00
#
_symmetry.space_group_name_H-M   'P 1'
#
loop_
_entity.id
_entity.type
_entity.pdbx_description
1 polymer ?
#
loop_
_entity_poly.entity_id
_entity_poly.type
_entity_poly.pdbx_seq_one_letter_code
_entity_poly.pdbx_strand_id
1 'polypeptide(L)'
;RLRIWMSNRDHDEITGSEGDVIMCKMEWMKKIIIIWIGSIIAAYGITLAMYAGFGGATLAVLWQGISKTFHISIGMASMIVAVVMIIFVFFYDRSQLHIGTVLYQIVYSLCVDLFANAHIYSRHMWINVLLMLLGIILFAIGTGLYAAASLGRGSYEALTFSLAEKNGWQVRVVRSLLDAMMVIIGVLLGGTFGICTIVTILLSGPIIQLTASKTKAVFHV
;
A
#
# COMPACT_ATOMS: atom_id res chain seq x y z
N ARG A 1 -0.80 58.28 -17.02
CA ARG A 1 -1.80 57.17 -17.13
C ARG A 1 -1.17 55.82 -17.47
N LEU A 2 -0.02 55.74 -18.13
CA LEU A 2 0.71 54.46 -18.42
C LEU A 2 1.39 53.85 -17.18
N ARG A 3 1.88 54.61 -16.21
CA ARG A 3 2.54 54.14 -15.02
C ARG A 3 1.63 53.37 -14.02
N ILE A 4 0.36 53.74 -13.97
CA ILE A 4 -0.64 53.08 -13.09
C ILE A 4 -1.04 51.71 -13.67
N TRP A 5 -0.99 51.54 -15.01
CA TRP A 5 -1.40 50.34 -15.70
C TRP A 5 -0.34 49.22 -15.61
N MET A 6 0.97 49.59 -15.51
CA MET A 6 2.04 48.62 -15.32
C MET A 6 2.11 48.11 -13.87
N SER A 7 1.81 48.95 -12.88
CA SER A 7 1.80 48.59 -11.46
C SER A 7 0.70 47.55 -11.11
N ASN A 8 -0.46 47.62 -11.76
CA ASN A 8 -1.54 46.63 -11.51
C ASN A 8 -1.27 45.26 -12.14
N ARG A 9 -0.55 45.21 -13.26
CA ARG A 9 -0.25 43.94 -13.95
C ARG A 9 0.76 43.12 -13.17
N ASP A 10 1.78 43.75 -12.60
CA ASP A 10 2.80 43.10 -11.78
C ASP A 10 2.23 42.57 -10.45
N HIS A 11 1.20 43.25 -9.91
CA HIS A 11 0.52 42.80 -8.68
C HIS A 11 -0.39 41.58 -8.93
N ASP A 12 -1.07 41.55 -10.07
CA ASP A 12 -1.95 40.42 -10.44
C ASP A 12 -1.16 39.18 -10.84
N GLU A 13 0.02 39.31 -11.47
CA GLU A 13 0.92 38.19 -11.75
C GLU A 13 1.57 37.62 -10.48
N ILE A 14 1.96 38.46 -9.52
CA ILE A 14 2.57 38.04 -8.26
C ILE A 14 1.53 37.33 -7.37
N THR A 15 0.30 37.84 -7.30
CA THR A 15 -0.79 37.21 -6.53
C THR A 15 -1.29 35.91 -7.16
N GLY A 16 -1.27 35.79 -8.48
CA GLY A 16 -1.55 34.55 -9.21
C GLY A 16 -0.52 33.46 -8.88
N SER A 17 0.77 33.80 -8.88
CA SER A 17 1.87 32.88 -8.59
C SER A 17 1.85 32.37 -7.13
N GLU A 18 1.54 33.21 -6.16
CA GLU A 18 1.42 32.80 -4.75
C GLU A 18 0.19 31.91 -4.51
N GLY A 19 -0.94 32.22 -5.13
CA GLY A 19 -2.16 31.42 -5.06
C GLY A 19 -1.97 30.03 -5.64
N ASP A 20 -1.31 29.91 -6.77
CA ASP A 20 -1.01 28.64 -7.43
C ASP A 20 -0.04 27.78 -6.62
N VAL A 21 0.96 28.39 -5.99
CA VAL A 21 1.90 27.71 -5.08
C VAL A 21 1.19 27.20 -3.82
N ILE A 22 0.28 27.99 -3.26
CA ILE A 22 -0.50 27.59 -2.06
C ILE A 22 -1.46 26.44 -2.41
N MET A 23 -2.15 26.51 -3.55
CA MET A 23 -3.03 25.43 -4.01
C MET A 23 -2.24 24.13 -4.27
N CYS A 24 -1.10 24.22 -4.92
CA CYS A 24 -0.23 23.06 -5.14
C CYS A 24 0.26 22.42 -3.83
N LYS A 25 0.66 23.23 -2.84
CA LYS A 25 1.02 22.74 -1.50
C LYS A 25 -0.15 22.09 -0.77
N MET A 26 -1.33 22.65 -0.88
CA MET A 26 -2.53 22.11 -0.23
C MET A 26 -2.96 20.78 -0.83
N GLU A 27 -2.85 20.61 -2.15
CA GLU A 27 -3.08 19.32 -2.81
C GLU A 27 -2.04 18.27 -2.42
N TRP A 28 -0.78 18.64 -2.32
CA TRP A 28 0.28 17.76 -1.85
C TRP A 28 0.03 17.29 -0.41
N MET A 29 -0.37 18.19 0.47
CA MET A 29 -0.70 17.85 1.86
C MET A 29 -1.88 16.89 1.94
N LYS A 30 -2.94 17.10 1.18
CA LYS A 30 -4.08 16.17 1.10
C LYS A 30 -3.64 14.78 0.68
N LYS A 31 -2.81 14.65 -0.34
CA LYS A 31 -2.27 13.37 -0.82
C LYS A 31 -1.44 12.65 0.25
N ILE A 32 -0.58 13.37 0.96
CA ILE A 32 0.21 12.81 2.04
C ILE A 32 -0.68 12.30 3.18
N ILE A 33 -1.69 13.07 3.58
CA ILE A 33 -2.64 12.67 4.65
C ILE A 33 -3.39 11.39 4.23
N ILE A 34 -3.84 11.30 2.98
CA ILE A 34 -4.52 10.12 2.45
C ILE A 34 -3.59 8.89 2.49
N ILE A 35 -2.30 9.05 2.15
CA ILE A 35 -1.31 7.98 2.25
C ILE A 35 -1.15 7.52 3.69
N TRP A 36 -1.04 8.42 4.65
CA TRP A 36 -0.89 8.08 6.07
C TRP A 36 -2.10 7.31 6.60
N ILE A 37 -3.30 7.84 6.37
CA ILE A 37 -4.54 7.19 6.79
C ILE A 37 -4.69 5.83 6.12
N GLY A 38 -4.46 5.74 4.81
CA GLY A 38 -4.52 4.50 4.06
C GLY A 38 -3.52 3.46 4.57
N SER A 39 -2.28 3.88 4.87
CA SER A 39 -1.23 3.00 5.41
C SER A 39 -1.60 2.43 6.78
N ILE A 40 -2.12 3.26 7.68
CA ILE A 40 -2.54 2.85 9.04
C ILE A 40 -3.71 1.85 8.96
N ILE A 41 -4.73 2.15 8.15
CA ILE A 41 -5.88 1.26 7.97
C ILE A 41 -5.45 -0.06 7.34
N ALA A 42 -4.59 -0.03 6.32
CA ALA A 42 -4.09 -1.22 5.66
C ALA A 42 -3.25 -2.08 6.62
N ALA A 43 -2.37 -1.48 7.41
CA ALA A 43 -1.54 -2.16 8.39
C ALA A 43 -2.40 -2.83 9.48
N TYR A 44 -3.39 -2.14 10.01
CA TYR A 44 -4.32 -2.73 10.98
C TYR A 44 -5.11 -3.88 10.38
N GLY A 45 -5.63 -3.71 9.16
CA GLY A 45 -6.39 -4.74 8.46
C GLY A 45 -5.58 -6.02 8.22
N ILE A 46 -4.34 -5.90 7.71
CA ILE A 46 -3.52 -7.07 7.42
C ILE A 46 -3.10 -7.80 8.70
N THR A 47 -2.77 -7.08 9.77
CA THR A 47 -2.44 -7.70 11.05
C THR A 47 -3.63 -8.42 11.63
N LEU A 48 -4.82 -7.81 11.62
CA LEU A 48 -6.04 -8.45 12.07
C LEU A 48 -6.36 -9.74 11.30
N ALA A 49 -6.23 -9.72 9.97
CA ALA A 49 -6.45 -10.89 9.12
C ALA A 49 -5.41 -12.00 9.37
N MET A 50 -4.15 -11.63 9.50
CA MET A 50 -3.04 -12.56 9.67
C MET A 50 -3.08 -13.31 11.00
N TYR A 51 -3.43 -12.58 12.06
CA TYR A 51 -3.47 -13.18 13.40
C TYR A 51 -4.79 -13.91 13.71
N ALA A 52 -5.79 -13.83 12.88
CA ALA A 52 -7.03 -14.62 13.02
C ALA A 52 -6.83 -16.16 12.97
N GLY A 53 -5.61 -16.61 12.61
CA GLY A 53 -5.24 -18.02 12.66
C GLY A 53 -5.56 -18.84 11.41
N PHE A 54 -6.02 -18.18 10.32
CA PHE A 54 -6.37 -18.84 9.05
C PHE A 54 -5.31 -18.66 7.94
N GLY A 55 -4.06 -18.34 8.33
CA GLY A 55 -2.96 -18.03 7.41
C GLY A 55 -2.84 -16.53 7.13
N GLY A 56 -1.88 -16.14 6.29
CA GLY A 56 -1.63 -14.76 5.90
C GLY A 56 -2.09 -14.45 4.48
N ALA A 57 -2.17 -13.16 4.11
CA ALA A 57 -2.19 -12.76 2.70
C ALA A 57 -0.87 -13.17 2.01
N THR A 58 -0.81 -13.17 0.67
CA THR A 58 0.34 -13.71 -0.09
C THR A 58 1.69 -13.17 0.38
N LEU A 59 1.84 -11.85 0.48
CA LEU A 59 3.04 -11.23 1.04
C LEU A 59 3.20 -11.46 2.54
N ALA A 60 2.11 -11.52 3.29
CA ALA A 60 2.16 -11.75 4.73
C ALA A 60 2.68 -13.15 5.06
N VAL A 61 2.43 -14.16 4.21
CA VAL A 61 3.03 -15.49 4.35
C VAL A 61 4.55 -15.40 4.25
N LEU A 62 5.08 -14.62 3.29
CA LEU A 62 6.52 -14.38 3.16
C LEU A 62 7.08 -13.66 4.39
N TRP A 63 6.42 -12.58 4.85
CA TRP A 63 6.87 -11.83 6.05
C TRP A 63 6.89 -12.71 7.30
N GLN A 64 5.86 -13.55 7.50
CA GLN A 64 5.84 -14.52 8.59
C GLN A 64 6.99 -15.52 8.49
N GLY A 65 7.29 -16.02 7.29
CA GLY A 65 8.40 -16.91 7.05
C GLY A 65 9.74 -16.28 7.40
N ILE A 66 10.01 -15.09 6.90
CA ILE A 66 11.23 -14.32 7.20
C ILE A 66 11.32 -14.00 8.70
N SER A 67 10.22 -13.51 9.30
CA SER A 67 10.14 -13.19 10.71
C SER A 67 10.52 -14.40 11.60
N LYS A 68 9.99 -15.58 11.30
CA LYS A 68 10.28 -16.81 12.04
C LYS A 68 11.71 -17.29 11.84
N THR A 69 12.23 -17.24 10.61
CA THR A 69 13.57 -17.72 10.30
C THR A 69 14.66 -16.83 10.89
N PHE A 70 14.49 -15.50 10.82
CA PHE A 70 15.50 -14.54 11.27
C PHE A 70 15.21 -13.94 12.64
N HIS A 71 14.15 -14.36 13.32
CA HIS A 71 13.74 -13.85 14.64
C HIS A 71 13.57 -12.33 14.70
N ILE A 72 13.03 -11.73 13.63
CA ILE A 72 12.75 -10.29 13.53
C ILE A 72 11.23 -10.05 13.57
N SER A 73 10.82 -8.79 13.77
CA SER A 73 9.40 -8.43 13.73
C SER A 73 8.81 -8.58 12.32
N ILE A 74 7.49 -8.74 12.25
CA ILE A 74 6.78 -8.88 10.96
C ILE A 74 6.85 -7.58 10.15
N GLY A 75 6.78 -6.41 10.81
CA GLY A 75 6.95 -5.13 10.16
C GLY A 75 8.37 -4.94 9.62
N MET A 76 9.40 -5.36 10.36
CA MET A 76 10.77 -5.37 9.85
C MET A 76 10.93 -6.31 8.65
N ALA A 77 10.35 -7.50 8.70
CA ALA A 77 10.34 -8.43 7.57
C ALA A 77 9.64 -7.81 6.34
N SER A 78 8.50 -7.13 6.54
CA SER A 78 7.80 -6.43 5.47
C SER A 78 8.63 -5.29 4.87
N MET A 79 9.36 -4.54 5.70
CA MET A 79 10.27 -3.48 5.26
C MET A 79 11.42 -4.04 4.42
N ILE A 80 12.06 -5.12 4.85
CA ILE A 80 13.16 -5.76 4.11
C ILE A 80 12.68 -6.21 2.73
N VAL A 81 11.54 -6.91 2.66
CA VAL A 81 10.96 -7.37 1.39
C VAL A 81 10.66 -6.19 0.47
N ALA A 82 10.07 -5.13 1.01
CA ALA A 82 9.76 -3.94 0.23
C ALA A 82 11.02 -3.22 -0.27
N VAL A 83 12.06 -3.10 0.54
CA VAL A 83 13.35 -2.52 0.13
C VAL A 83 13.96 -3.33 -1.01
N VAL A 84 13.97 -4.66 -0.91
CA VAL A 84 14.46 -5.54 -1.99
C VAL A 84 13.67 -5.30 -3.28
N MET A 85 12.32 -5.24 -3.20
CA MET A 85 11.47 -4.95 -4.36
C MET A 85 11.75 -3.55 -4.94
N ILE A 86 11.87 -2.52 -4.09
CA ILE A 86 12.15 -1.14 -4.52
C ILE A 86 13.52 -1.08 -5.21
N ILE A 87 14.54 -1.73 -4.65
CA ILE A 87 15.88 -1.79 -5.28
C ILE A 87 15.79 -2.45 -6.65
N PHE A 88 15.09 -3.59 -6.76
CA PHE A 88 14.90 -4.26 -8.04
C PHE A 88 14.21 -3.35 -9.06
N VAL A 89 13.09 -2.73 -8.68
CA VAL A 89 12.34 -1.81 -9.55
C VAL A 89 13.18 -0.58 -9.90
N PHE A 90 13.98 -0.06 -8.98
CA PHE A 90 14.85 1.08 -9.23
C PHE A 90 15.85 0.83 -10.36
N PHE A 91 16.43 -0.36 -10.45
CA PHE A 91 17.32 -0.73 -11.54
C PHE A 91 16.58 -1.17 -12.80
N TYR A 92 15.38 -1.72 -12.66
CA TYR A 92 14.62 -2.28 -13.77
C TYR A 92 13.72 -1.24 -14.46
N ASP A 93 12.92 -0.47 -13.69
CA ASP A 93 12.00 0.56 -14.18
C ASP A 93 11.70 1.63 -13.13
N ARG A 94 12.46 2.72 -13.16
CA ARG A 94 12.33 3.83 -12.19
C ARG A 94 11.01 4.59 -12.29
N SER A 95 10.31 4.50 -13.41
CA SER A 95 9.08 5.27 -13.67
C SER A 95 7.94 4.91 -12.71
N GLN A 96 7.99 3.73 -12.11
CA GLN A 96 6.99 3.22 -11.19
C GLN A 96 7.20 3.67 -9.73
N LEU A 97 8.38 4.20 -9.40
CA LEU A 97 8.75 4.59 -8.04
C LEU A 97 8.62 6.09 -7.84
N HIS A 98 7.93 6.47 -6.76
CA HIS A 98 7.77 7.85 -6.32
C HIS A 98 7.91 7.95 -4.81
N ILE A 99 7.98 9.17 -4.28
CA ILE A 99 8.12 9.43 -2.83
C ILE A 99 7.02 8.74 -2.01
N GLY A 100 5.79 8.69 -2.53
CA GLY A 100 4.67 8.01 -1.87
C GLY A 100 4.90 6.52 -1.64
N THR A 101 5.64 5.82 -2.51
CA THR A 101 6.00 4.40 -2.34
C THR A 101 6.81 4.18 -1.06
N VAL A 102 7.81 5.02 -0.84
CA VAL A 102 8.69 4.93 0.35
C VAL A 102 7.91 5.33 1.61
N LEU A 103 7.17 6.44 1.55
CA LEU A 103 6.38 6.94 2.67
C LEU A 103 5.34 5.91 3.13
N TYR A 104 4.57 5.35 2.18
CA TYR A 104 3.61 4.28 2.46
C TYR A 104 4.28 3.11 3.16
N GLN A 105 5.40 2.63 2.64
CA GLN A 105 6.06 1.44 3.17
C GLN A 105 6.60 1.65 4.58
N ILE A 106 7.19 2.81 4.88
CA ILE A 106 7.69 3.12 6.23
C ILE A 106 6.53 3.15 7.23
N VAL A 107 5.49 3.92 6.95
CA VAL A 107 4.33 4.04 7.86
C VAL A 107 3.65 2.68 8.02
N TYR A 108 3.44 1.97 6.94
CA TYR A 108 2.81 0.65 6.94
C TYR A 108 3.57 -0.35 7.80
N SER A 109 4.89 -0.49 7.61
CA SER A 109 5.70 -1.47 8.35
C SER A 109 5.77 -1.16 9.84
N LEU A 110 5.91 0.13 10.22
CA LEU A 110 5.88 0.55 11.61
C LEU A 110 4.53 0.26 12.27
N CYS A 111 3.43 0.53 11.56
CA CYS A 111 2.09 0.27 12.05
C CYS A 111 1.80 -1.25 12.16
N VAL A 112 2.32 -2.07 11.25
CA VAL A 112 2.21 -3.54 11.36
C VAL A 112 2.83 -4.03 12.68
N ASP A 113 4.01 -3.56 13.05
CA ASP A 113 4.64 -3.94 14.32
C ASP A 113 3.90 -3.38 15.53
N LEU A 114 3.41 -2.15 15.46
CA LEU A 114 2.62 -1.54 16.53
C LEU A 114 1.34 -2.35 16.80
N PHE A 115 0.64 -2.74 15.73
CA PHE A 115 -0.62 -3.49 15.84
C PHE A 115 -0.40 -4.98 16.10
N ALA A 116 0.79 -5.53 15.85
CA ALA A 116 1.11 -6.93 16.12
C ALA A 116 0.91 -7.33 17.60
N ASN A 117 1.05 -6.37 18.53
CA ASN A 117 0.87 -6.57 19.97
C ASN A 117 -0.54 -6.21 20.49
N ALA A 118 -1.39 -5.64 19.65
CA ALA A 118 -2.70 -5.09 20.04
C ALA A 118 -3.90 -5.98 19.68
N HIS A 119 -3.68 -7.31 19.52
CA HIS A 119 -4.74 -8.18 19.00
C HIS A 119 -5.60 -8.83 20.08
N ILE A 120 -6.90 -8.76 19.87
CA ILE A 120 -7.90 -9.46 20.65
C ILE A 120 -8.34 -10.71 19.86
N TYR A 121 -7.95 -11.88 20.33
CA TYR A 121 -8.42 -13.16 19.77
C TYR A 121 -9.56 -13.71 20.59
N SER A 122 -10.54 -14.27 19.88
CA SER A 122 -11.61 -15.00 20.52
C SER A 122 -11.30 -16.50 20.57
N ARG A 123 -11.81 -17.18 21.60
CA ARG A 123 -11.84 -18.65 21.65
C ARG A 123 -12.84 -19.23 20.62
N HIS A 124 -13.75 -18.41 20.11
CA HIS A 124 -14.78 -18.83 19.15
C HIS A 124 -14.28 -18.68 17.72
N MET A 125 -14.21 -19.77 17.00
CA MET A 125 -13.76 -19.85 15.61
C MET A 125 -14.52 -18.87 14.69
N TRP A 126 -15.83 -18.75 14.88
CA TRP A 126 -16.66 -17.86 14.06
C TRP A 126 -16.30 -16.39 14.20
N ILE A 127 -15.91 -15.96 15.40
CA ILE A 127 -15.46 -14.58 15.62
C ILE A 127 -14.13 -14.35 14.90
N ASN A 128 -13.22 -15.32 14.92
CA ASN A 128 -11.95 -15.21 14.20
C ASN A 128 -12.14 -15.17 12.67
N VAL A 129 -13.14 -15.90 12.14
CA VAL A 129 -13.51 -15.79 10.70
C VAL A 129 -14.01 -14.39 10.37
N LEU A 130 -14.87 -13.81 11.21
CA LEU A 130 -15.35 -12.42 11.01
C LEU A 130 -14.21 -11.41 11.12
N LEU A 131 -13.28 -11.58 12.06
CA LEU A 131 -12.10 -10.74 12.22
C LEU A 131 -11.18 -10.84 10.99
N MET A 132 -10.98 -12.04 10.44
CA MET A 132 -10.23 -12.25 9.21
C MET A 132 -10.87 -11.50 8.03
N LEU A 133 -12.18 -11.66 7.82
CA LEU A 133 -12.89 -10.98 6.72
C LEU A 133 -12.84 -9.45 6.88
N LEU A 134 -13.10 -8.95 8.10
CA LEU A 134 -12.99 -7.53 8.41
C LEU A 134 -11.58 -7.02 8.15
N GLY A 135 -10.56 -7.78 8.56
CA GLY A 135 -9.16 -7.45 8.33
C GLY A 135 -8.83 -7.34 6.84
N ILE A 136 -9.28 -8.29 6.01
CA ILE A 136 -9.08 -8.27 4.54
C ILE A 136 -9.78 -7.04 3.92
N ILE A 137 -10.99 -6.71 4.36
CA ILE A 137 -11.73 -5.55 3.88
C ILE A 137 -10.99 -4.26 4.24
N LEU A 138 -10.57 -4.10 5.49
CA LEU A 138 -9.81 -2.94 5.95
C LEU A 138 -8.47 -2.79 5.22
N PHE A 139 -7.74 -3.90 5.04
CA PHE A 139 -6.51 -3.92 4.25
C PHE A 139 -6.76 -3.42 2.82
N ALA A 140 -7.80 -3.92 2.17
CA ALA A 140 -8.13 -3.55 0.80
C ALA A 140 -8.58 -2.09 0.68
N ILE A 141 -9.38 -1.59 1.64
CA ILE A 141 -9.78 -0.17 1.70
C ILE A 141 -8.56 0.72 1.92
N GLY A 142 -7.71 0.41 2.89
CA GLY A 142 -6.51 1.20 3.18
C GLY A 142 -5.56 1.27 2.00
N THR A 143 -5.32 0.14 1.33
CA THR A 143 -4.52 0.07 0.11
C THR A 143 -5.16 0.86 -1.04
N GLY A 144 -6.49 0.82 -1.19
CA GLY A 144 -7.21 1.60 -2.18
C GLY A 144 -7.13 3.11 -1.95
N LEU A 145 -7.21 3.55 -0.68
CA LEU A 145 -7.00 4.95 -0.30
C LEU A 145 -5.61 5.43 -0.69
N TYR A 146 -4.57 4.67 -0.32
CA TYR A 146 -3.20 4.97 -0.72
C TYR A 146 -3.05 5.06 -2.25
N ALA A 147 -3.59 4.08 -2.99
CA ALA A 147 -3.50 4.03 -4.45
C ALA A 147 -4.21 5.24 -5.11
N ALA A 148 -5.24 5.79 -4.47
CA ALA A 148 -5.95 6.98 -4.96
C ALA A 148 -5.08 8.24 -4.93
N ALA A 149 -4.15 8.37 -4.00
CA ALA A 149 -3.28 9.54 -3.86
C ALA A 149 -2.36 9.77 -5.09
N SER A 150 -2.18 8.76 -5.94
CA SER A 150 -1.39 8.83 -7.20
C SER A 150 0.04 9.38 -7.04
N LEU A 151 0.63 9.25 -5.82
CA LEU A 151 2.02 9.63 -5.52
C LEU A 151 3.00 8.44 -5.61
N GLY A 152 2.70 7.47 -6.42
CA GLY A 152 3.48 6.25 -6.65
C GLY A 152 2.67 4.99 -6.38
N ARG A 153 3.23 3.86 -6.78
CA ARG A 153 2.66 2.53 -6.54
C ARG A 153 3.33 1.89 -5.33
N GLY A 154 2.65 1.02 -4.61
CA GLY A 154 3.27 0.19 -3.57
C GLY A 154 4.43 -0.62 -4.13
N SER A 155 5.38 -1.01 -3.29
CA SER A 155 6.57 -1.77 -3.73
C SER A 155 6.21 -3.01 -4.55
N TYR A 156 5.17 -3.73 -4.13
CA TYR A 156 4.68 -4.92 -4.83
C TYR A 156 3.95 -4.60 -6.13
N GLU A 157 3.10 -3.57 -6.14
CA GLU A 157 2.44 -3.09 -7.35
C GLU A 157 3.46 -2.54 -8.35
N ALA A 158 4.44 -1.76 -7.89
CA ALA A 158 5.50 -1.24 -8.74
C ALA A 158 6.28 -2.39 -9.41
N LEU A 159 6.64 -3.43 -8.65
CA LEU A 159 7.29 -4.63 -9.18
C LEU A 159 6.42 -5.33 -10.24
N THR A 160 5.13 -5.52 -9.92
CA THR A 160 4.19 -6.20 -10.82
C THR A 160 4.03 -5.46 -12.15
N PHE A 161 3.83 -4.14 -12.08
CA PHE A 161 3.64 -3.32 -13.29
C PHE A 161 4.93 -3.17 -14.09
N SER A 162 6.09 -2.99 -13.43
CA SER A 162 7.38 -2.94 -14.12
C SER A 162 7.64 -4.20 -14.94
N LEU A 163 7.38 -5.37 -14.37
CA LEU A 163 7.56 -6.65 -15.06
C LEU A 163 6.55 -6.82 -16.20
N ALA A 164 5.29 -6.41 -15.99
CA ALA A 164 4.25 -6.54 -16.98
C ALA A 164 4.50 -5.62 -18.19
N GLU A 165 4.76 -4.34 -17.95
CA GLU A 165 4.93 -3.32 -18.99
C GLU A 165 6.19 -3.58 -19.84
N LYS A 166 7.34 -3.88 -19.21
CA LYS A 166 8.57 -4.12 -19.97
C LYS A 166 8.58 -5.40 -20.79
N ASN A 167 7.89 -6.45 -20.33
CA ASN A 167 7.86 -7.74 -21.05
C ASN A 167 6.61 -7.90 -21.94
N GLY A 168 5.70 -6.94 -21.95
CA GLY A 168 4.43 -7.03 -22.67
C GLY A 168 3.49 -8.11 -22.12
N TRP A 169 3.63 -8.46 -20.83
CA TRP A 169 2.83 -9.49 -20.19
C TRP A 169 1.57 -8.90 -19.56
N GLN A 170 0.54 -9.73 -19.42
CA GLN A 170 -0.66 -9.30 -18.71
C GLN A 170 -0.35 -9.13 -17.20
N VAL A 171 -0.71 -7.99 -16.62
CA VAL A 171 -0.52 -7.68 -15.20
C VAL A 171 -1.08 -8.77 -14.28
N ARG A 172 -2.22 -9.37 -14.66
CA ARG A 172 -2.83 -10.48 -13.90
C ARG A 172 -1.93 -11.71 -13.84
N VAL A 173 -1.29 -12.08 -14.95
CA VAL A 173 -0.38 -13.24 -15.01
C VAL A 173 0.85 -12.99 -14.15
N VAL A 174 1.48 -11.82 -14.30
CA VAL A 174 2.66 -11.44 -13.50
C VAL A 174 2.32 -11.45 -12.01
N ARG A 175 1.18 -10.87 -11.62
CA ARG A 175 0.73 -10.85 -10.23
C ARG A 175 0.53 -12.27 -9.69
N SER A 176 -0.15 -13.14 -10.43
CA SER A 176 -0.36 -14.52 -10.00
C SER A 176 0.95 -15.30 -9.85
N LEU A 177 1.92 -15.09 -10.74
CA LEU A 177 3.25 -15.70 -10.62
C LEU A 177 4.02 -15.19 -9.42
N LEU A 178 4.01 -13.87 -9.18
CA LEU A 178 4.63 -13.27 -8.00
C LEU A 178 3.97 -13.77 -6.72
N ASP A 179 2.63 -13.78 -6.65
CA ASP A 179 1.88 -14.28 -5.50
C ASP A 179 2.25 -15.75 -5.20
N ALA A 180 2.28 -16.61 -6.23
CA ALA A 180 2.69 -18.00 -6.06
C ALA A 180 4.13 -18.13 -5.54
N MET A 181 5.05 -17.37 -6.12
CA MET A 181 6.46 -17.36 -5.70
C MET A 181 6.62 -16.89 -4.24
N MET A 182 5.95 -15.79 -3.85
CA MET A 182 6.00 -15.28 -2.49
C MET A 182 5.42 -16.26 -1.46
N VAL A 183 4.32 -16.95 -1.81
CA VAL A 183 3.72 -17.98 -0.96
C VAL A 183 4.65 -19.19 -0.84
N ILE A 184 5.22 -19.69 -1.93
CA ILE A 184 6.13 -20.83 -1.90
C ILE A 184 7.34 -20.53 -1.01
N ILE A 185 8.01 -19.40 -1.25
CA ILE A 185 9.18 -18.99 -0.44
C ILE A 185 8.77 -18.80 1.02
N GLY A 186 7.63 -18.14 1.27
CA GLY A 186 7.15 -17.90 2.61
C GLY A 186 6.85 -19.17 3.39
N VAL A 187 6.22 -20.17 2.75
CA VAL A 187 5.93 -21.48 3.36
C VAL A 187 7.23 -22.27 3.63
N LEU A 188 8.19 -22.24 2.71
CA LEU A 188 9.50 -22.89 2.91
C LEU A 188 10.27 -22.28 4.09
N LEU A 189 10.06 -20.98 4.38
CA LEU A 189 10.61 -20.29 5.54
C LEU A 189 9.75 -20.43 6.82
N GLY A 190 8.67 -21.22 6.80
CA GLY A 190 7.80 -21.47 7.93
C GLY A 190 6.62 -20.50 8.09
N GLY A 191 6.31 -19.72 7.05
CA GLY A 191 5.08 -18.92 6.97
C GLY A 191 3.83 -19.78 6.88
N THR A 192 2.69 -19.26 7.31
CA THR A 192 1.43 -20.00 7.35
C THR A 192 0.54 -19.64 6.16
N PHE A 193 0.39 -20.59 5.24
CA PHE A 193 -0.59 -20.56 4.15
C PHE A 193 -1.94 -21.06 4.65
N GLY A 194 -3.06 -20.46 4.20
CA GLY A 194 -4.37 -20.91 4.60
C GLY A 194 -5.52 -20.25 3.85
N ILE A 195 -6.73 -20.39 4.40
CA ILE A 195 -7.96 -19.84 3.80
C ILE A 195 -7.86 -18.30 3.64
N CYS A 196 -7.23 -17.62 4.58
CA CYS A 196 -7.00 -16.18 4.52
C CYS A 196 -6.27 -15.78 3.22
N THR A 197 -5.26 -16.55 2.79
CA THR A 197 -4.51 -16.28 1.56
C THR A 197 -5.41 -16.34 0.34
N ILE A 198 -6.25 -17.37 0.24
CA ILE A 198 -7.18 -17.56 -0.89
C ILE A 198 -8.21 -16.44 -0.93
N VAL A 199 -8.83 -16.14 0.22
CA VAL A 199 -9.85 -15.09 0.33
C VAL A 199 -9.25 -13.72 0.01
N THR A 200 -8.04 -13.44 0.45
CA THR A 200 -7.35 -12.17 0.13
C THR A 200 -7.10 -12.02 -1.37
N ILE A 201 -6.64 -13.07 -2.05
CA ILE A 201 -6.44 -13.04 -3.51
C ILE A 201 -7.74 -12.71 -4.25
N LEU A 202 -8.85 -13.30 -3.81
CA LEU A 202 -10.15 -13.12 -4.47
C LEU A 202 -10.79 -11.76 -4.19
N LEU A 203 -10.73 -11.28 -2.95
CA LEU A 203 -11.48 -10.09 -2.51
C LEU A 203 -10.68 -8.79 -2.56
N SER A 204 -9.37 -8.81 -2.32
CA SER A 204 -8.59 -7.58 -2.21
C SER A 204 -8.59 -6.75 -3.49
N GLY A 205 -8.39 -7.37 -4.65
CA GLY A 205 -8.30 -6.69 -5.94
C GLY A 205 -9.53 -5.84 -6.27
N PRO A 206 -10.75 -6.40 -6.30
CA PRO A 206 -11.97 -5.64 -6.55
C PRO A 206 -12.21 -4.51 -5.54
N ILE A 207 -11.98 -4.75 -4.25
CA ILE A 207 -12.19 -3.75 -3.20
C ILE A 207 -11.19 -2.60 -3.33
N ILE A 208 -9.92 -2.90 -3.59
CA ILE A 208 -8.87 -1.88 -3.84
C ILE A 208 -9.28 -0.98 -5.00
N GLN A 209 -9.67 -1.56 -6.14
CA GLN A 209 -10.09 -0.82 -7.32
C GLN A 209 -11.31 0.08 -7.05
N LEU A 210 -12.33 -0.49 -6.37
CA LEU A 210 -13.55 0.25 -6.03
C LEU A 210 -13.23 1.43 -5.09
N THR A 211 -12.42 1.20 -4.07
CA THR A 211 -12.04 2.25 -3.12
C THR A 211 -11.20 3.32 -3.79
N ALA A 212 -10.20 2.94 -4.59
CA ALA A 212 -9.35 3.88 -5.30
C ALA A 212 -10.15 4.76 -6.27
N SER A 213 -11.10 4.19 -7.04
CA SER A 213 -11.92 4.95 -7.97
C SER A 213 -12.88 5.91 -7.25
N LYS A 214 -13.53 5.47 -6.17
CA LYS A 214 -14.41 6.34 -5.37
C LYS A 214 -13.63 7.47 -4.70
N THR A 215 -12.46 7.17 -4.13
CA THR A 215 -11.62 8.18 -3.47
C THR A 215 -11.13 9.24 -4.46
N LYS A 216 -10.71 8.84 -5.66
CA LYS A 216 -10.34 9.78 -6.72
C LYS A 216 -11.50 10.71 -7.10
N ALA A 217 -12.70 10.16 -7.21
CA ALA A 217 -13.89 10.93 -7.55
C ALA A 217 -14.29 11.95 -6.46
N VAL A 218 -14.12 11.59 -5.17
CA VAL A 218 -14.50 12.45 -4.03
C VAL A 218 -13.45 13.53 -3.77
N PHE A 219 -12.18 13.19 -3.83
CA PHE A 219 -11.09 14.12 -3.46
C PHE A 219 -10.51 14.88 -4.64
N HIS A 220 -10.98 14.62 -5.88
CA HIS A 220 -10.45 15.21 -7.11
C HIS A 220 -8.92 15.08 -7.24
N VAL A 221 -8.38 13.90 -6.85
CA VAL A 221 -6.93 13.60 -6.77
C VAL A 221 -6.51 12.67 -7.90
#